data_12a580273f59ecc82ec94a288c20f313
#
_entry.id   12a580273f59ecc82ec94a288c20f313
#
_cell.length_a   1.000
_cell.length_b   1.000
_cell.length_c   1.000
_cell.angle_alpha   90.00
_cell.angle_beta   90.00
_cell.angle_gamma   90.00
#
_symmetry.space_group_name_H-M   'P 1'
#
loop_
_entity.id
_entity.type
_entity.pdbx_description
1 polymer ?
#
loop_
_entity_poly.entity_id
_entity_poly.type
_entity_poly.pdbx_seq_one_letter_code
_entity_poly.pdbx_strand_id
1 'polypeptide(L)'
;GYQNLGVYSYTSYLQGPLNNANIYAKTRWVAQYGPQMEFTAFGTNDRGWQYTESGHINGISGSVDMSAFGNKTSVQNGGNDDSQPSLDVRKMSAVSIPNGNYYINVRSKVASSVDIPGASGADSTAIQLYSGNGSKAQQFTFTKQSDGSYVIVNVNSGKALDVRNGAAGNNAVVQQYSANGTNAQRWFIRDSGAGYYLQSALGNWVLDLSGGSTANGTAIHLYTPNGTVAQLFTLSSSEVNIPTDAPATIRSTKNTGLVFDVPGASTANSTQIQLYTSNGSNAQKYRFTSVGNATYRITNVNSGKALDVYGGSTANGAAFQQYDSNGTSAQQWTVRNYGSGKVTLISVNANKAVDIPGGNATQQTKLQMYTPNGTAAQQWTISKVSTPRERMDATADLHRKDLPDGTYAFGSKLKTSMKVDVAGASKSDSANVRLWGGNGTNAQKWKVTHDGNGYVTLISVNSGKVLDVYGASTANGANVQQYVSNNTYAQKWIAIKNSDGSYTFQSALAENKVLDVSGASTANGANVQLYSANGTNAQKWVK
;
A
#
# COMPACT_ATOMS: atom_id res chain seq x y z
N GLY A 1 41.69 26.93 -14.75
CA GLY A 1 40.88 27.41 -15.88
C GLY A 1 40.11 26.27 -16.53
N TYR A 2 39.02 26.56 -17.23
CA TYR A 2 38.18 25.55 -17.90
C TYR A 2 39.00 24.87 -19.01
N GLN A 3 38.96 23.53 -19.05
CA GLN A 3 39.54 22.73 -20.12
C GLN A 3 38.43 22.30 -21.09
N ASN A 4 38.74 22.20 -22.40
CA ASN A 4 37.82 21.77 -23.45
C ASN A 4 36.65 22.72 -23.76
N LEU A 5 36.87 24.00 -23.80
CA LEU A 5 35.89 24.98 -24.27
C LEU A 5 35.65 24.82 -25.78
N GLY A 6 34.36 24.75 -26.16
CA GLY A 6 33.90 24.76 -27.55
C GLY A 6 33.22 26.08 -27.92
N VAL A 7 33.26 26.44 -29.18
CA VAL A 7 32.53 27.60 -29.70
C VAL A 7 31.16 27.15 -30.21
N TYR A 8 30.11 27.88 -29.81
CA TYR A 8 28.77 27.88 -30.41
C TYR A 8 28.54 29.24 -31.06
N SER A 9 28.09 29.25 -32.30
CA SER A 9 27.74 30.50 -32.99
C SER A 9 26.85 30.26 -34.21
N TYR A 10 26.20 31.34 -34.66
CA TYR A 10 25.50 31.35 -35.95
C TYR A 10 26.48 31.36 -37.13
N THR A 11 26.08 30.76 -38.25
CA THR A 11 26.87 30.73 -39.48
C THR A 11 27.21 32.12 -39.97
N SER A 12 26.31 33.11 -39.86
CA SER A 12 26.57 34.51 -40.23
C SER A 12 27.76 35.13 -39.49
N TYR A 13 27.94 34.77 -38.21
CA TYR A 13 29.12 35.24 -37.45
C TYR A 13 30.37 34.45 -37.80
N LEU A 14 30.25 33.12 -37.99
CA LEU A 14 31.39 32.27 -38.37
C LEU A 14 31.93 32.59 -39.76
N GLN A 15 31.07 32.99 -40.71
CA GLN A 15 31.46 33.41 -42.07
C GLN A 15 31.80 34.90 -42.14
N GLY A 16 31.57 35.66 -41.09
CA GLY A 16 31.82 37.08 -40.96
C GLY A 16 32.89 37.41 -39.90
N PRO A 17 32.52 38.06 -38.78
CA PRO A 17 33.47 38.55 -37.78
C PRO A 17 34.34 37.47 -37.14
N LEU A 18 33.88 36.21 -37.10
CA LEU A 18 34.59 35.08 -36.52
C LEU A 18 35.22 34.16 -37.57
N ASN A 19 35.37 34.62 -38.79
CA ASN A 19 35.98 33.87 -39.91
C ASN A 19 37.47 33.66 -39.66
N ASN A 20 37.84 32.65 -38.90
CA ASN A 20 39.21 32.37 -38.52
C ASN A 20 39.39 30.87 -38.23
N ALA A 21 40.47 30.29 -38.73
CA ALA A 21 40.81 28.89 -38.61
C ALA A 21 40.91 28.42 -37.15
N ASN A 22 41.41 29.28 -36.24
CA ASN A 22 41.48 28.94 -34.82
C ASN A 22 40.09 28.87 -34.15
N ILE A 23 39.15 29.69 -34.61
CA ILE A 23 37.76 29.65 -34.17
C ILE A 23 37.08 28.38 -34.70
N TYR A 24 37.26 28.08 -35.98
CA TYR A 24 36.70 26.89 -36.62
C TYR A 24 37.20 25.60 -35.97
N ALA A 25 38.47 25.51 -35.63
CA ALA A 25 39.02 24.35 -34.92
C ALA A 25 38.41 24.10 -33.53
N LYS A 26 37.85 25.15 -32.91
CA LYS A 26 37.18 25.08 -31.59
C LYS A 26 35.67 25.07 -31.68
N THR A 27 35.09 25.26 -32.86
CA THR A 27 33.64 25.25 -33.04
C THR A 27 33.10 23.83 -32.87
N ARG A 28 32.14 23.67 -31.98
CA ARG A 28 31.51 22.41 -31.67
C ARG A 28 30.02 22.41 -31.98
N TRP A 29 29.41 23.57 -32.10
CA TRP A 29 27.99 23.73 -32.33
C TRP A 29 27.70 24.95 -33.19
N VAL A 30 26.89 24.77 -34.22
CA VAL A 30 26.56 25.83 -35.20
C VAL A 30 25.04 25.99 -35.27
N ALA A 31 24.56 27.22 -35.18
CA ALA A 31 23.18 27.54 -35.53
C ALA A 31 23.10 27.93 -37.01
N GLN A 32 22.45 27.09 -37.77
CA GLN A 32 22.11 27.33 -39.17
C GLN A 32 20.74 26.72 -39.45
N TYR A 33 19.73 27.55 -39.47
CA TYR A 33 18.34 27.10 -39.59
C TYR A 33 18.03 26.64 -41.01
N GLY A 34 17.46 25.47 -41.16
CA GLY A 34 17.09 24.88 -42.43
C GLY A 34 17.28 23.37 -42.49
N PRO A 35 16.87 22.72 -43.59
CA PRO A 35 16.90 21.28 -43.74
C PRO A 35 18.30 20.69 -43.95
N GLN A 36 19.27 21.53 -44.30
CA GLN A 36 20.66 21.12 -44.56
C GLN A 36 21.64 22.07 -43.89
N MET A 37 22.72 21.51 -43.36
CA MET A 37 23.82 22.28 -42.82
C MET A 37 24.87 22.48 -43.90
N GLU A 38 25.01 23.72 -44.33
CA GLU A 38 25.96 24.12 -45.39
C GLU A 38 27.33 24.51 -44.85
N PHE A 39 27.41 24.94 -43.58
CA PHE A 39 28.67 25.31 -42.95
C PHE A 39 29.41 24.09 -42.41
N THR A 40 30.45 23.68 -43.10
CA THR A 40 31.25 22.48 -42.79
C THR A 40 32.71 22.79 -42.46
N ALA A 41 33.07 24.06 -42.33
CA ALA A 41 34.47 24.49 -42.13
C ALA A 41 35.01 24.19 -40.72
N PHE A 42 34.22 23.67 -39.81
CA PHE A 42 34.69 23.18 -38.52
C PHE A 42 34.83 21.65 -38.57
N GLY A 43 35.96 21.17 -38.13
CA GLY A 43 36.22 19.73 -38.20
C GLY A 43 35.49 18.95 -37.13
N THR A 44 35.00 17.79 -37.52
CA THR A 44 35.00 16.53 -36.82
C THR A 44 33.74 16.03 -36.12
N ASN A 45 33.84 14.85 -35.61
CA ASN A 45 32.88 13.81 -35.25
C ASN A 45 31.88 14.16 -34.15
N ASP A 46 32.05 15.26 -33.41
CA ASP A 46 31.23 15.62 -32.24
C ASP A 46 30.51 16.96 -32.38
N ARG A 47 30.29 17.40 -33.61
CA ARG A 47 29.62 18.67 -33.86
C ARG A 47 28.13 18.62 -33.63
N GLY A 48 27.59 19.71 -33.06
CA GLY A 48 26.16 19.98 -32.97
C GLY A 48 25.69 20.93 -34.05
N TRP A 49 24.49 20.73 -34.54
CA TRP A 49 23.81 21.61 -35.48
C TRP A 49 22.44 21.95 -34.99
N GLN A 50 22.20 23.23 -34.63
CA GLN A 50 20.86 23.73 -34.33
C GLN A 50 20.18 24.11 -35.65
N TYR A 51 19.21 23.34 -36.07
CA TYR A 51 18.56 23.45 -37.37
C TYR A 51 17.22 24.22 -37.34
N THR A 52 16.70 24.50 -36.15
CA THR A 52 15.49 25.34 -35.97
C THR A 52 15.43 25.93 -34.55
N GLU A 53 14.83 27.12 -34.45
CA GLU A 53 14.41 27.75 -33.17
C GLU A 53 12.90 27.67 -32.94
N SER A 54 12.19 27.05 -33.88
CA SER A 54 10.73 26.94 -33.86
C SER A 54 10.24 25.50 -33.84
N GLY A 55 11.06 24.59 -33.29
CA GLY A 55 10.71 23.20 -33.10
C GLY A 55 9.54 23.02 -32.13
N HIS A 56 8.79 21.94 -32.29
CA HIS A 56 7.68 21.57 -31.40
C HIS A 56 7.99 20.26 -30.72
N ILE A 57 7.87 20.25 -29.39
CA ILE A 57 7.97 19.01 -28.56
C ILE A 57 6.66 18.84 -27.82
N ASN A 58 6.06 17.67 -27.96
CA ASN A 58 4.82 17.34 -27.28
C ASN A 58 4.98 17.44 -25.75
N GLY A 59 4.15 18.25 -25.10
CA GLY A 59 4.19 18.52 -23.67
C GLY A 59 4.98 19.78 -23.28
N ILE A 60 5.58 20.49 -24.23
CA ILE A 60 6.20 21.81 -24.01
C ILE A 60 5.35 22.88 -24.71
N SER A 61 4.95 23.90 -23.97
CA SER A 61 4.21 25.05 -24.52
C SER A 61 5.20 26.03 -25.09
N GLY A 62 5.06 26.35 -26.40
CA GLY A 62 5.92 27.27 -27.15
C GLY A 62 6.92 26.57 -28.06
N SER A 63 7.69 27.38 -28.78
CA SER A 63 8.74 26.90 -29.68
C SER A 63 10.04 26.59 -28.91
N VAL A 64 10.75 25.58 -29.36
CA VAL A 64 12.03 25.13 -28.78
C VAL A 64 13.13 25.04 -29.85
N ASP A 65 14.35 25.25 -29.42
CA ASP A 65 15.52 25.00 -30.23
C ASP A 65 15.72 23.51 -30.43
N MET A 66 15.92 23.10 -31.69
CA MET A 66 16.22 21.70 -31.98
C MET A 66 17.59 21.56 -32.63
N SER A 67 18.33 20.55 -32.16
CA SER A 67 19.70 20.33 -32.61
C SER A 67 19.95 18.87 -32.95
N ALA A 68 20.75 18.65 -33.98
CA ALA A 68 21.29 17.35 -34.37
C ALA A 68 22.77 17.25 -33.99
N PHE A 69 23.22 16.09 -33.53
CA PHE A 69 24.61 15.83 -33.17
C PHE A 69 25.15 14.63 -33.96
N GLY A 70 26.47 14.47 -34.03
CA GLY A 70 27.08 13.29 -34.63
C GLY A 70 27.16 13.36 -36.17
N ASN A 71 27.75 14.41 -36.75
CA ASN A 71 27.96 14.55 -38.19
C ASN A 71 26.71 14.57 -39.09
N LYS A 72 25.55 14.86 -38.54
CA LYS A 72 24.35 15.06 -39.35
C LYS A 72 24.41 16.37 -40.11
N THR A 73 24.14 16.34 -41.42
CA THR A 73 24.17 17.48 -42.33
C THR A 73 22.82 17.78 -42.97
N SER A 74 21.82 16.97 -42.72
CA SER A 74 20.46 17.19 -43.22
C SER A 74 19.42 16.71 -42.21
N VAL A 75 18.28 17.41 -42.16
CA VAL A 75 17.06 17.03 -41.43
C VAL A 75 15.89 17.28 -42.38
N GLN A 76 14.86 16.43 -42.32
CA GLN A 76 13.67 16.66 -43.12
C GLN A 76 12.81 17.76 -42.49
N ASN A 77 12.43 18.76 -43.26
CA ASN A 77 11.50 19.79 -42.81
C ASN A 77 10.08 19.19 -42.63
N GLY A 78 9.54 19.26 -41.43
CA GLY A 78 8.11 19.12 -41.15
C GLY A 78 7.50 17.73 -41.26
N GLY A 79 8.31 16.69 -41.40
CA GLY A 79 7.88 15.31 -41.22
C GLY A 79 8.36 14.78 -39.86
N ASN A 80 7.58 13.96 -39.21
CA ASN A 80 8.10 13.13 -38.13
C ASN A 80 9.39 12.48 -38.65
N ASP A 81 10.56 12.84 -38.06
CA ASP A 81 11.80 12.14 -38.36
C ASP A 81 11.69 10.71 -37.80
N ASP A 82 11.16 9.80 -38.63
CA ASP A 82 11.13 8.37 -38.37
C ASP A 82 12.54 7.76 -38.30
N SER A 83 13.61 8.59 -38.45
CA SER A 83 15.02 8.17 -38.38
C SER A 83 15.62 8.20 -36.96
N GLN A 84 14.89 8.61 -35.92
CA GLN A 84 15.24 8.14 -34.58
C GLN A 84 15.17 6.61 -34.63
N PRO A 85 16.18 5.88 -34.15
CA PRO A 85 16.04 4.42 -34.06
C PRO A 85 14.74 4.14 -33.35
N SER A 86 13.75 3.59 -34.09
CA SER A 86 12.41 3.37 -33.58
C SER A 86 12.54 2.63 -32.25
N LEU A 87 11.96 3.19 -31.20
CA LEU A 87 12.04 2.60 -29.87
C LEU A 87 11.62 1.12 -29.96
N ASP A 88 12.59 0.22 -29.85
CA ASP A 88 12.33 -1.20 -29.89
C ASP A 88 12.15 -1.74 -28.49
N VAL A 89 10.89 -1.79 -28.04
CA VAL A 89 10.56 -2.27 -26.69
C VAL A 89 10.87 -3.76 -26.50
N ARG A 90 11.08 -4.53 -27.57
CA ARG A 90 11.48 -5.94 -27.49
C ARG A 90 12.88 -6.11 -26.90
N LYS A 91 13.71 -5.05 -26.99
CA LYS A 91 15.06 -5.00 -26.38
C LYS A 91 15.02 -4.62 -24.89
N MET A 92 13.87 -4.13 -24.40
CA MET A 92 13.72 -3.84 -22.98
C MET A 92 13.57 -5.11 -22.15
N SER A 93 13.92 -5.02 -20.88
CA SER A 93 13.76 -6.14 -19.95
C SER A 93 12.30 -6.61 -19.89
N ALA A 94 12.08 -7.89 -20.11
CA ALA A 94 10.80 -8.52 -19.87
C ALA A 94 10.54 -8.61 -18.36
N VAL A 95 9.34 -8.25 -17.95
CA VAL A 95 8.91 -8.28 -16.54
C VAL A 95 8.07 -9.53 -16.30
N SER A 96 8.40 -10.26 -15.24
CA SER A 96 7.55 -11.34 -14.74
C SER A 96 6.74 -10.81 -13.55
N ILE A 97 5.41 -10.90 -13.66
CA ILE A 97 4.48 -10.64 -12.57
C ILE A 97 3.81 -11.95 -12.16
N PRO A 98 3.34 -12.09 -10.90
CA PRO A 98 2.53 -13.25 -10.50
C PRO A 98 1.25 -13.36 -11.36
N ASN A 99 0.79 -14.59 -11.59
CA ASN A 99 -0.55 -14.79 -12.15
C ASN A 99 -1.60 -14.25 -11.18
N GLY A 100 -2.68 -13.71 -11.70
CA GLY A 100 -3.76 -13.13 -10.87
C GLY A 100 -4.52 -12.04 -11.58
N ASN A 101 -5.43 -11.40 -10.85
CA ASN A 101 -6.30 -10.35 -11.37
C ASN A 101 -5.71 -8.97 -11.12
N TYR A 102 -5.63 -8.16 -12.18
CA TYR A 102 -5.05 -6.84 -12.16
C TYR A 102 -5.99 -5.81 -12.81
N TYR A 103 -5.86 -4.56 -12.34
CA TYR A 103 -6.24 -3.38 -13.10
C TYR A 103 -5.04 -2.96 -13.97
N ILE A 104 -5.30 -2.61 -15.23
CA ILE A 104 -4.32 -2.02 -16.14
C ILE A 104 -4.56 -0.51 -16.12
N ASN A 105 -3.85 0.20 -15.23
CA ASN A 105 -4.06 1.63 -15.03
C ASN A 105 -3.15 2.44 -15.95
N VAL A 106 -3.65 3.56 -16.46
CA VAL A 106 -2.86 4.45 -17.29
C VAL A 106 -1.88 5.24 -16.44
N ARG A 107 -0.62 5.30 -16.83
CA ARG A 107 0.43 6.00 -16.09
C ARG A 107 0.16 7.51 -15.96
N SER A 108 -0.41 8.14 -16.98
CA SER A 108 -0.76 9.57 -16.97
C SER A 108 -1.95 9.90 -16.08
N LYS A 109 -2.81 8.91 -15.75
CA LYS A 109 -4.00 9.09 -14.91
C LYS A 109 -4.35 7.76 -14.24
N VAL A 110 -3.63 7.40 -13.18
CA VAL A 110 -3.75 6.08 -12.51
C VAL A 110 -5.13 5.78 -11.91
N ALA A 111 -5.98 6.78 -11.76
CA ALA A 111 -7.38 6.61 -11.39
C ALA A 111 -8.26 6.12 -12.57
N SER A 112 -7.68 5.92 -13.76
CA SER A 112 -8.37 5.41 -14.95
C SER A 112 -7.68 4.14 -15.44
N SER A 113 -8.48 3.18 -15.93
CA SER A 113 -8.03 1.86 -16.34
C SER A 113 -8.54 1.51 -17.72
N VAL A 114 -7.90 0.51 -18.32
CA VAL A 114 -8.47 -0.26 -19.45
C VAL A 114 -9.81 -0.83 -19.01
N ASP A 115 -10.81 -0.67 -19.84
CA ASP A 115 -12.21 -0.99 -19.56
C ASP A 115 -12.90 -1.64 -20.77
N ILE A 116 -13.81 -2.57 -20.50
CA ILE A 116 -14.72 -3.11 -21.50
C ILE A 116 -16.01 -2.29 -21.46
N PRO A 117 -16.32 -1.50 -22.53
CA PRO A 117 -17.48 -0.63 -22.56
C PRO A 117 -18.78 -1.36 -22.19
N GLY A 118 -19.55 -0.75 -21.28
CA GLY A 118 -20.84 -1.28 -20.83
C GLY A 118 -20.78 -2.67 -20.21
N ALA A 119 -19.61 -3.12 -19.75
CA ALA A 119 -19.38 -4.49 -19.27
C ALA A 119 -19.82 -5.56 -20.29
N SER A 120 -19.67 -5.28 -21.59
CA SER A 120 -20.09 -6.17 -22.68
C SER A 120 -19.52 -7.58 -22.53
N GLY A 121 -20.33 -8.59 -22.80
CA GLY A 121 -19.91 -9.98 -22.96
C GLY A 121 -19.63 -10.39 -24.42
N ALA A 122 -19.80 -9.47 -25.38
CA ALA A 122 -19.70 -9.79 -26.80
C ALA A 122 -18.26 -9.82 -27.30
N ASP A 123 -17.97 -10.71 -28.26
CA ASP A 123 -16.75 -10.67 -29.07
C ASP A 123 -16.66 -9.35 -29.83
N SER A 124 -15.45 -9.00 -30.23
CA SER A 124 -15.15 -7.80 -31.02
C SER A 124 -15.50 -6.47 -30.34
N THR A 125 -15.74 -6.46 -29.01
CA THR A 125 -15.89 -5.22 -28.24
C THR A 125 -14.53 -4.56 -28.08
N ALA A 126 -14.36 -3.39 -28.69
CA ALA A 126 -13.12 -2.60 -28.55
C ALA A 126 -12.94 -2.12 -27.11
N ILE A 127 -11.71 -2.12 -26.63
CA ILE A 127 -11.37 -1.63 -25.30
C ILE A 127 -11.28 -0.10 -25.29
N GLN A 128 -11.50 0.48 -24.12
CA GLN A 128 -11.42 1.92 -23.90
C GLN A 128 -10.68 2.24 -22.60
N LEU A 129 -10.38 3.52 -22.41
CA LEU A 129 -10.03 4.09 -21.12
C LEU A 129 -11.30 4.53 -20.39
N TYR A 130 -11.42 4.21 -19.10
CA TYR A 130 -12.51 4.70 -18.28
C TYR A 130 -12.04 4.96 -16.83
N SER A 131 -12.71 5.90 -16.15
CA SER A 131 -12.46 6.16 -14.71
C SER A 131 -12.63 4.89 -13.89
N GLY A 132 -11.74 4.67 -12.94
CA GLY A 132 -11.76 3.51 -12.07
C GLY A 132 -13.05 3.42 -11.27
N ASN A 133 -13.77 2.32 -11.45
CA ASN A 133 -15.04 2.04 -10.77
C ASN A 133 -15.05 0.70 -10.03
N GLY A 134 -13.91 -0.02 -10.03
CA GLY A 134 -13.76 -1.31 -9.37
C GLY A 134 -14.51 -2.48 -9.98
N SER A 135 -15.20 -2.29 -11.13
CA SER A 135 -16.00 -3.33 -11.75
C SER A 135 -15.15 -4.46 -12.35
N LYS A 136 -15.77 -5.62 -12.57
CA LYS A 136 -15.11 -6.74 -13.24
C LYS A 136 -14.77 -6.45 -14.70
N ALA A 137 -15.42 -5.47 -15.32
CA ALA A 137 -15.12 -5.00 -16.69
C ALA A 137 -13.74 -4.33 -16.78
N GLN A 138 -13.19 -3.85 -15.66
CA GLN A 138 -11.87 -3.23 -15.55
C GLN A 138 -10.82 -4.18 -14.97
N GLN A 139 -11.19 -5.41 -14.62
CA GLN A 139 -10.28 -6.40 -14.05
C GLN A 139 -9.88 -7.42 -15.13
N PHE A 140 -8.59 -7.74 -15.15
CA PHE A 140 -8.02 -8.67 -16.12
C PHE A 140 -7.17 -9.71 -15.43
N THR A 141 -7.42 -10.99 -15.73
CA THR A 141 -6.60 -12.12 -15.28
C THR A 141 -5.38 -12.24 -16.20
N PHE A 142 -4.20 -12.14 -15.62
CA PHE A 142 -2.93 -12.36 -16.30
C PHE A 142 -2.46 -13.79 -16.06
N THR A 143 -2.26 -14.55 -17.11
CA THR A 143 -1.73 -15.92 -17.06
C THR A 143 -0.46 -16.02 -17.88
N LYS A 144 0.67 -16.20 -17.20
CA LYS A 144 2.00 -16.30 -17.83
C LYS A 144 2.10 -17.58 -18.64
N GLN A 145 2.68 -17.46 -19.82
CA GLN A 145 2.96 -18.55 -20.75
C GLN A 145 4.43 -18.98 -20.67
N SER A 146 4.75 -20.14 -21.25
CA SER A 146 6.11 -20.70 -21.25
C SER A 146 7.14 -19.83 -21.99
N ASP A 147 6.69 -19.04 -22.98
CA ASP A 147 7.53 -18.11 -23.75
C ASP A 147 7.76 -16.77 -23.03
N GLY A 148 7.21 -16.60 -21.82
CA GLY A 148 7.27 -15.38 -21.03
C GLY A 148 6.21 -14.33 -21.38
N SER A 149 5.37 -14.57 -22.39
CA SER A 149 4.19 -13.74 -22.66
C SER A 149 3.07 -14.02 -21.66
N TYR A 150 2.02 -13.22 -21.72
CA TYR A 150 0.79 -13.35 -20.94
C TYR A 150 -0.42 -13.46 -21.86
N VAL A 151 -1.34 -14.35 -21.53
CA VAL A 151 -2.73 -14.24 -21.96
C VAL A 151 -3.44 -13.39 -20.92
N ILE A 152 -4.14 -12.35 -21.38
CA ILE A 152 -4.83 -11.36 -20.53
C ILE A 152 -6.32 -11.49 -20.79
N VAL A 153 -7.09 -11.95 -19.78
CA VAL A 153 -8.51 -12.26 -19.91
C VAL A 153 -9.34 -11.32 -19.05
N ASN A 154 -10.37 -10.70 -19.60
CA ASN A 154 -11.28 -9.87 -18.83
C ASN A 154 -12.10 -10.71 -17.84
N VAL A 155 -12.16 -10.30 -16.57
CA VAL A 155 -12.81 -11.05 -15.48
C VAL A 155 -14.34 -11.10 -15.64
N ASN A 156 -14.95 -10.08 -16.28
CA ASN A 156 -16.39 -10.03 -16.50
C ASN A 156 -16.84 -10.97 -17.62
N SER A 157 -16.16 -10.90 -18.76
CA SER A 157 -16.59 -11.59 -19.99
C SER A 157 -15.94 -12.96 -20.19
N GLY A 158 -14.79 -13.22 -19.53
CA GLY A 158 -13.97 -14.40 -19.78
C GLY A 158 -13.23 -14.39 -21.13
N LYS A 159 -13.21 -13.24 -21.82
CA LYS A 159 -12.60 -13.09 -23.16
C LYS A 159 -11.19 -12.50 -23.07
N ALA A 160 -10.34 -12.92 -24.02
CA ALA A 160 -8.97 -12.48 -24.09
C ALA A 160 -8.85 -11.09 -24.72
N LEU A 161 -7.87 -10.32 -24.25
CA LEU A 161 -7.40 -9.09 -24.89
C LEU A 161 -6.76 -9.46 -26.23
N ASP A 162 -7.26 -8.90 -27.32
CA ASP A 162 -7.03 -9.40 -28.68
C ASP A 162 -6.79 -8.25 -29.66
N VAL A 163 -5.83 -8.44 -30.55
CA VAL A 163 -5.64 -7.56 -31.70
C VAL A 163 -6.56 -8.02 -32.83
N ARG A 164 -7.52 -7.19 -33.22
CA ARG A 164 -8.53 -7.54 -34.21
C ARG A 164 -7.92 -8.12 -35.49
N ASN A 165 -8.38 -9.32 -35.85
CA ASN A 165 -7.91 -10.07 -37.03
C ASN A 165 -6.39 -10.40 -37.04
N GLY A 166 -5.69 -10.19 -35.94
CA GLY A 166 -4.22 -10.33 -35.89
C GLY A 166 -3.47 -9.31 -36.76
N ALA A 167 -4.16 -8.27 -37.20
CA ALA A 167 -3.59 -7.24 -38.07
C ALA A 167 -2.94 -6.13 -37.23
N ALA A 168 -1.65 -6.29 -36.93
CA ALA A 168 -0.88 -5.28 -36.20
C ALA A 168 -0.53 -4.09 -37.10
N GLY A 169 -0.60 -2.88 -36.51
CA GLY A 169 -0.30 -1.62 -37.19
C GLY A 169 -0.66 -0.44 -36.31
N ASN A 170 -0.28 0.78 -36.72
CA ASN A 170 -0.74 1.98 -36.06
C ASN A 170 -2.26 2.09 -36.12
N ASN A 171 -2.88 2.41 -35.00
CA ASN A 171 -4.32 2.46 -34.79
C ASN A 171 -5.07 1.10 -34.96
N ALA A 172 -4.34 -0.03 -34.96
CA ALA A 172 -4.98 -1.33 -34.98
C ALA A 172 -5.85 -1.53 -33.74
N VAL A 173 -7.10 -1.93 -33.94
CA VAL A 173 -8.08 -2.05 -32.87
C VAL A 173 -7.68 -3.17 -31.91
N VAL A 174 -7.63 -2.85 -30.63
CA VAL A 174 -7.55 -3.84 -29.56
C VAL A 174 -8.95 -4.03 -28.97
N GLN A 175 -9.33 -5.27 -28.80
CA GLN A 175 -10.69 -5.70 -28.43
C GLN A 175 -10.64 -6.83 -27.40
N GLN A 176 -11.78 -7.24 -26.90
CA GLN A 176 -11.92 -8.56 -26.29
C GLN A 176 -12.44 -9.55 -27.34
N TYR A 177 -11.95 -10.78 -27.29
CA TYR A 177 -12.39 -11.86 -28.17
C TYR A 177 -12.27 -13.22 -27.48
N SER A 178 -13.08 -14.20 -27.90
CA SER A 178 -13.00 -15.57 -27.39
C SER A 178 -11.56 -16.11 -27.53
N ALA A 179 -11.06 -16.77 -26.50
CA ALA A 179 -9.68 -17.27 -26.47
C ALA A 179 -9.44 -18.27 -27.62
N ASN A 180 -8.43 -18.02 -28.43
CA ASN A 180 -8.10 -18.84 -29.63
C ASN A 180 -6.63 -19.26 -29.71
N GLY A 181 -5.81 -18.86 -28.72
CA GLY A 181 -4.39 -19.25 -28.59
C GLY A 181 -3.42 -18.61 -29.57
N THR A 182 -3.87 -17.65 -30.40
CA THR A 182 -3.02 -16.99 -31.41
C THR A 182 -2.13 -15.92 -30.79
N ASN A 183 -1.11 -15.45 -31.53
CA ASN A 183 -0.25 -14.33 -31.11
C ASN A 183 -0.99 -13.01 -30.99
N ALA A 184 -2.18 -12.87 -31.59
CA ALA A 184 -3.04 -11.70 -31.40
C ALA A 184 -3.51 -11.51 -29.95
N GLN A 185 -3.48 -12.60 -29.15
CA GLN A 185 -3.93 -12.62 -27.76
C GLN A 185 -2.77 -12.77 -26.76
N ARG A 186 -1.52 -12.60 -27.21
CA ARG A 186 -0.33 -12.72 -26.37
C ARG A 186 0.35 -11.37 -26.20
N TRP A 187 0.76 -11.10 -24.96
CA TRP A 187 1.28 -9.81 -24.55
C TRP A 187 2.53 -9.95 -23.70
N PHE A 188 3.56 -9.18 -23.98
CA PHE A 188 4.73 -9.07 -23.14
C PHE A 188 4.66 -7.80 -22.29
N ILE A 189 5.11 -7.87 -21.05
CA ILE A 189 5.24 -6.72 -20.17
C ILE A 189 6.69 -6.25 -20.26
N ARG A 190 6.94 -5.00 -20.70
CA ARG A 190 8.27 -4.42 -20.86
C ARG A 190 8.46 -3.27 -19.90
N ASP A 191 9.58 -3.24 -19.17
CA ASP A 191 9.87 -2.18 -18.20
C ASP A 191 10.54 -1.00 -18.89
N SER A 192 9.90 0.19 -18.87
CA SER A 192 10.48 1.44 -19.34
C SER A 192 11.28 2.18 -18.26
N GLY A 193 11.27 1.70 -17.02
CA GLY A 193 11.78 2.42 -15.84
C GLY A 193 10.80 3.43 -15.25
N ALA A 194 9.76 3.83 -16.00
CA ALA A 194 8.73 4.79 -15.55
C ALA A 194 7.30 4.24 -15.66
N GLY A 195 7.13 3.05 -16.17
CA GLY A 195 5.86 2.34 -16.38
C GLY A 195 6.09 1.10 -17.23
N TYR A 196 5.02 0.40 -17.57
CA TYR A 196 5.09 -0.79 -18.41
C TYR A 196 4.53 -0.49 -19.80
N TYR A 197 5.24 -0.95 -20.83
CA TYR A 197 4.61 -1.20 -22.12
C TYR A 197 3.95 -2.57 -22.09
N LEU A 198 2.71 -2.64 -22.57
CA LEU A 198 2.05 -3.89 -22.92
C LEU A 198 2.27 -4.14 -24.40
N GLN A 199 3.29 -4.93 -24.72
CA GLN A 199 3.73 -5.21 -26.08
C GLN A 199 2.99 -6.41 -26.67
N SER A 200 2.44 -6.27 -27.86
CA SER A 200 1.84 -7.38 -28.60
C SER A 200 2.88 -8.37 -29.10
N ALA A 201 2.60 -9.67 -29.02
CA ALA A 201 3.45 -10.71 -29.60
C ALA A 201 3.50 -10.68 -31.14
N LEU A 202 2.67 -9.83 -31.78
CA LEU A 202 2.70 -9.61 -33.24
C LEU A 202 3.88 -8.74 -33.70
N GLY A 203 4.68 -8.19 -32.79
CA GLY A 203 5.85 -7.41 -33.15
C GLY A 203 6.16 -6.26 -32.17
N ASN A 204 6.82 -5.21 -32.70
CA ASN A 204 7.16 -4.03 -31.94
C ASN A 204 5.97 -3.03 -31.88
N TRP A 205 4.85 -3.48 -31.32
CA TRP A 205 3.60 -2.75 -31.15
C TRP A 205 3.19 -2.74 -29.71
N VAL A 206 2.71 -1.61 -29.20
CA VAL A 206 2.30 -1.48 -27.80
C VAL A 206 0.89 -0.90 -27.70
N LEU A 207 0.23 -1.14 -26.56
CA LEU A 207 -1.02 -0.43 -26.26
C LEU A 207 -0.75 1.07 -26.17
N ASP A 208 -1.66 1.86 -26.73
CA ASP A 208 -1.55 3.32 -26.83
C ASP A 208 -2.92 3.97 -26.61
N LEU A 209 -2.93 5.09 -25.87
CA LEU A 209 -4.11 5.94 -25.75
C LEU A 209 -4.25 6.84 -26.97
N SER A 210 -5.32 6.71 -27.71
CA SER A 210 -5.58 7.52 -28.88
C SER A 210 -5.43 9.02 -28.59
N GLY A 211 -4.48 9.66 -29.30
CA GLY A 211 -4.15 11.07 -29.13
C GLY A 211 -3.62 11.44 -27.74
N GLY A 212 -3.17 10.48 -26.93
CA GLY A 212 -2.73 10.71 -25.54
C GLY A 212 -3.85 11.17 -24.61
N SER A 213 -5.10 11.09 -25.02
CA SER A 213 -6.26 11.57 -24.24
C SER A 213 -6.48 10.71 -23.00
N THR A 214 -6.83 11.35 -21.88
CA THR A 214 -7.20 10.68 -20.62
C THR A 214 -8.68 10.83 -20.28
N ALA A 215 -9.51 11.21 -21.26
CA ALA A 215 -10.96 11.29 -21.12
C ALA A 215 -11.59 9.89 -21.08
N ASN A 216 -12.73 9.75 -20.40
CA ASN A 216 -13.51 8.52 -20.45
C ASN A 216 -13.97 8.24 -21.89
N GLY A 217 -13.91 6.98 -22.31
CA GLY A 217 -14.25 6.56 -23.65
C GLY A 217 -13.11 6.68 -24.67
N THR A 218 -11.91 7.17 -24.26
CA THR A 218 -10.74 7.20 -25.14
C THR A 218 -10.42 5.79 -25.63
N ALA A 219 -10.33 5.61 -26.96
CA ALA A 219 -9.95 4.34 -27.54
C ALA A 219 -8.51 3.96 -27.16
N ILE A 220 -8.30 2.66 -26.91
CA ILE A 220 -6.97 2.08 -26.73
C ILE A 220 -6.72 1.16 -27.92
N HIS A 221 -5.60 1.39 -28.61
CA HIS A 221 -5.24 0.70 -29.82
C HIS A 221 -3.77 0.26 -29.81
N LEU A 222 -3.30 -0.43 -30.83
CA LEU A 222 -1.87 -0.62 -31.03
C LEU A 222 -1.25 0.62 -31.71
N TYR A 223 -0.02 0.92 -31.31
CA TYR A 223 0.80 1.93 -31.98
C TYR A 223 2.28 1.56 -31.92
N THR A 224 3.07 2.10 -32.84
CA THR A 224 4.53 2.03 -32.78
C THR A 224 5.03 2.67 -31.47
N PRO A 225 5.96 2.03 -30.74
CA PRO A 225 6.53 2.64 -29.53
C PRO A 225 7.15 4.00 -29.84
N ASN A 226 6.72 5.04 -29.15
CA ASN A 226 7.14 6.43 -29.36
C ASN A 226 7.68 7.11 -28.08
N GLY A 227 7.77 6.37 -26.98
CA GLY A 227 8.32 6.88 -25.72
C GLY A 227 7.39 7.79 -24.92
N THR A 228 6.16 8.05 -25.39
CA THR A 228 5.23 8.93 -24.69
C THR A 228 4.56 8.22 -23.51
N VAL A 229 4.09 9.02 -22.55
CA VAL A 229 3.35 8.50 -21.39
C VAL A 229 2.00 7.87 -21.75
N ALA A 230 1.47 8.15 -22.95
CA ALA A 230 0.26 7.55 -23.49
C ALA A 230 0.36 6.01 -23.67
N GLN A 231 1.58 5.51 -23.76
CA GLN A 231 1.90 4.10 -23.94
C GLN A 231 2.34 3.40 -22.65
N LEU A 232 2.34 4.12 -21.52
CA LEU A 232 2.80 3.58 -20.25
C LEU A 232 1.64 3.25 -19.32
N PHE A 233 1.72 2.06 -18.76
CA PHE A 233 0.71 1.52 -17.85
C PHE A 233 1.34 1.12 -16.51
N THR A 234 0.52 1.05 -15.47
CA THR A 234 0.84 0.44 -14.19
C THR A 234 -0.12 -0.70 -13.93
N LEU A 235 0.33 -1.70 -13.17
CA LEU A 235 -0.46 -2.88 -12.87
C LEU A 235 -0.67 -2.97 -11.36
N SER A 236 -1.93 -2.96 -10.91
CA SER A 236 -2.31 -3.11 -9.51
C SER A 236 -3.21 -4.33 -9.32
N SER A 237 -2.94 -5.14 -8.30
CA SER A 237 -3.73 -6.34 -8.03
C SER A 237 -5.10 -5.97 -7.48
N SER A 238 -6.16 -6.55 -8.04
CA SER A 238 -7.55 -6.29 -7.60
C SER A 238 -7.95 -7.12 -6.36
N GLU A 239 -7.16 -8.12 -6.00
CA GLU A 239 -7.47 -9.09 -4.93
C GLU A 239 -6.80 -8.77 -3.59
N VAL A 240 -6.14 -7.63 -3.47
CA VAL A 240 -5.48 -7.24 -2.21
C VAL A 240 -6.43 -6.43 -1.34
N ASN A 241 -6.72 -6.96 -0.15
CA ASN A 241 -7.50 -6.23 0.84
C ASN A 241 -6.56 -5.31 1.64
N ILE A 242 -6.54 -4.02 1.30
CA ILE A 242 -5.81 -2.99 2.02
C ILE A 242 -6.79 -2.26 2.95
N PRO A 243 -6.50 -2.17 4.27
CA PRO A 243 -7.36 -1.44 5.19
C PRO A 243 -7.32 0.07 4.88
N THR A 244 -8.48 0.62 4.48
CA THR A 244 -8.66 2.06 4.21
C THR A 244 -9.48 2.76 5.30
N ASP A 245 -10.14 1.98 6.15
CA ASP A 245 -11.01 2.42 7.25
C ASP A 245 -10.24 2.71 8.55
N ALA A 246 -9.03 2.16 8.68
CA ALA A 246 -8.21 2.28 9.88
C ALA A 246 -6.72 2.38 9.54
N PRO A 247 -5.88 2.83 10.49
CA PRO A 247 -4.43 2.74 10.34
C PRO A 247 -3.97 1.28 10.17
N ALA A 248 -2.85 1.12 9.46
CA ALA A 248 -2.19 -0.16 9.28
C ALA A 248 -0.69 -0.08 9.59
N THR A 249 -0.08 -1.20 9.91
CA THR A 249 1.38 -1.39 9.94
C THR A 249 1.83 -2.06 8.64
N ILE A 250 2.99 -1.67 8.14
CA ILE A 250 3.65 -2.28 6.97
C ILE A 250 4.88 -3.01 7.48
N ARG A 251 4.87 -4.32 7.40
CA ARG A 251 5.86 -5.22 8.02
C ARG A 251 6.70 -5.91 6.96
N SER A 252 8.00 -6.05 7.21
CA SER A 252 8.89 -6.81 6.35
C SER A 252 8.56 -8.31 6.40
N THR A 253 8.50 -8.96 5.23
CA THR A 253 8.38 -10.43 5.16
C THR A 253 9.72 -11.13 5.41
N LYS A 254 10.83 -10.41 5.25
CA LYS A 254 12.17 -10.93 5.45
C LYS A 254 12.57 -10.98 6.93
N ASN A 255 12.07 -10.02 7.72
CA ASN A 255 12.20 -10.01 9.18
C ASN A 255 10.89 -9.47 9.78
N THR A 256 10.06 -10.38 10.25
CA THR A 256 8.70 -10.07 10.72
C THR A 256 8.66 -9.28 12.05
N GLY A 257 9.81 -9.09 12.73
CA GLY A 257 9.92 -8.17 13.86
C GLY A 257 10.01 -6.70 13.47
N LEU A 258 10.31 -6.41 12.18
CA LEU A 258 10.56 -5.06 11.69
C LEU A 258 9.39 -4.52 10.85
N VAL A 259 9.08 -3.24 11.06
CA VAL A 259 8.03 -2.50 10.35
C VAL A 259 8.59 -1.20 9.77
N PHE A 260 7.86 -0.59 8.84
CA PHE A 260 8.16 0.78 8.41
C PHE A 260 8.06 1.73 9.59
N ASP A 261 9.04 2.61 9.69
CA ASP A 261 9.18 3.54 10.81
C ASP A 261 9.70 4.89 10.33
N VAL A 262 9.13 5.96 10.88
CA VAL A 262 9.67 7.30 10.73
C VAL A 262 10.66 7.54 11.86
N PRO A 263 11.99 7.65 11.58
CA PRO A 263 13.03 7.79 12.61
C PRO A 263 12.72 8.90 13.61
N GLY A 264 12.83 8.59 14.91
CA GLY A 264 12.61 9.55 15.98
C GLY A 264 11.21 10.17 15.99
N ALA A 265 10.22 9.54 15.37
CA ALA A 265 8.88 10.11 15.17
C ALA A 265 8.91 11.52 14.53
N SER A 266 9.87 11.79 13.66
CA SER A 266 10.06 13.08 12.98
C SER A 266 8.80 13.52 12.25
N THR A 267 8.53 14.82 12.28
CA THR A 267 7.48 15.45 11.46
C THR A 267 8.07 16.27 10.30
N ALA A 268 9.39 16.22 10.10
CA ALA A 268 10.07 16.97 9.05
C ALA A 268 9.87 16.31 7.67
N ASN A 269 9.85 17.16 6.63
CA ASN A 269 9.96 16.70 5.25
C ASN A 269 11.29 16.01 5.00
N SER A 270 11.35 15.19 3.97
CA SER A 270 12.55 14.45 3.54
C SER A 270 13.13 13.50 4.60
N THR A 271 12.33 13.14 5.61
CA THR A 271 12.74 12.10 6.56
C THR A 271 12.64 10.74 5.86
N GLN A 272 13.77 10.08 5.66
CA GLN A 272 13.83 8.76 5.01
C GLN A 272 13.25 7.68 5.94
N ILE A 273 12.34 6.87 5.40
CA ILE A 273 11.71 5.75 6.11
C ILE A 273 12.73 4.64 6.34
N GLN A 274 12.64 4.02 7.49
CA GLN A 274 13.50 2.92 7.89
C GLN A 274 12.71 1.69 8.30
N LEU A 275 13.41 0.58 8.50
CA LEU A 275 12.94 -0.57 9.27
C LEU A 275 13.27 -0.38 10.74
N TYR A 276 12.31 -0.66 11.62
CA TYR A 276 12.53 -0.63 13.06
C TYR A 276 11.68 -1.69 13.77
N THR A 277 12.13 -2.13 14.95
CA THR A 277 11.37 -3.05 15.79
C THR A 277 9.98 -2.47 16.08
N SER A 278 8.96 -3.30 15.91
CA SER A 278 7.57 -2.88 16.15
C SER A 278 7.38 -2.47 17.61
N ASN A 279 7.01 -1.21 17.84
CA ASN A 279 6.81 -0.62 19.18
C ASN A 279 5.41 -0.02 19.38
N GLY A 280 4.53 -0.12 18.35
CA GLY A 280 3.16 0.35 18.41
C GLY A 280 2.98 1.86 18.36
N SER A 281 4.06 2.65 18.16
CA SER A 281 3.98 4.12 18.06
C SER A 281 3.25 4.57 16.79
N ASN A 282 2.79 5.83 16.77
CA ASN A 282 2.14 6.40 15.58
C ASN A 282 3.13 6.62 14.42
N ALA A 283 4.44 6.70 14.70
CA ALA A 283 5.49 6.74 13.68
C ALA A 283 5.55 5.47 12.81
N GLN A 284 4.96 4.35 13.30
CA GLN A 284 4.92 3.06 12.63
C GLN A 284 3.53 2.73 12.06
N LYS A 285 2.59 3.67 12.11
CA LYS A 285 1.22 3.49 11.61
C LYS A 285 0.99 4.36 10.40
N TYR A 286 0.29 3.80 9.42
CA TYR A 286 0.04 4.45 8.14
C TYR A 286 -1.43 4.33 7.75
N ARG A 287 -1.99 5.38 7.14
CA ARG A 287 -3.33 5.38 6.56
C ARG A 287 -3.23 5.23 5.05
N PHE A 288 -4.02 4.35 4.52
CA PHE A 288 -4.16 4.13 3.07
C PHE A 288 -5.42 4.85 2.60
N THR A 289 -5.26 5.79 1.68
CA THR A 289 -6.37 6.47 1.02
C THR A 289 -6.41 6.02 -0.43
N SER A 290 -7.49 5.38 -0.85
CA SER A 290 -7.64 4.95 -2.24
C SER A 290 -7.70 6.15 -3.18
N VAL A 291 -6.97 6.06 -4.29
CA VAL A 291 -7.07 6.99 -5.42
C VAL A 291 -7.69 6.31 -6.64
N GLY A 292 -8.16 5.09 -6.48
CA GLY A 292 -8.82 4.27 -7.51
C GLY A 292 -7.99 3.03 -7.89
N ASN A 293 -8.67 1.95 -8.27
CA ASN A 293 -8.10 0.74 -8.88
C ASN A 293 -6.84 0.19 -8.18
N ALA A 294 -6.96 -0.09 -6.88
CA ALA A 294 -5.88 -0.59 -6.02
C ALA A 294 -4.59 0.28 -6.04
N THR A 295 -4.78 1.58 -6.24
CA THR A 295 -3.73 2.59 -6.08
C THR A 295 -4.05 3.45 -4.86
N TYR A 296 -3.04 3.79 -4.09
CA TYR A 296 -3.21 4.43 -2.79
C TYR A 296 -2.24 5.59 -2.60
N ARG A 297 -2.69 6.61 -1.86
CA ARG A 297 -1.82 7.50 -1.11
C ARG A 297 -1.65 6.91 0.28
N ILE A 298 -0.42 6.92 0.80
CA ILE A 298 -0.10 6.35 2.11
C ILE A 298 0.46 7.47 2.98
N THR A 299 -0.19 7.77 4.10
CA THR A 299 0.23 8.84 5.01
C THR A 299 0.60 8.30 6.38
N ASN A 300 1.67 8.82 6.98
CA ASN A 300 2.07 8.46 8.33
C ASN A 300 1.11 9.08 9.36
N VAL A 301 0.72 8.32 10.38
CA VAL A 301 -0.27 8.76 11.39
C VAL A 301 0.32 9.83 12.33
N ASN A 302 1.64 9.80 12.61
CA ASN A 302 2.27 10.76 13.49
C ASN A 302 2.45 12.13 12.82
N SER A 303 2.98 12.15 11.60
CA SER A 303 3.35 13.39 10.90
C SER A 303 2.27 13.92 9.98
N GLY A 304 1.30 13.08 9.57
CA GLY A 304 0.33 13.40 8.52
C GLY A 304 0.92 13.45 7.11
N LYS A 305 2.23 13.24 6.96
CA LYS A 305 2.94 13.34 5.67
C LYS A 305 2.77 12.09 4.83
N ALA A 306 2.80 12.27 3.50
CA ALA A 306 2.72 11.19 2.54
C ALA A 306 4.06 10.46 2.40
N LEU A 307 4.01 9.14 2.19
CA LEU A 307 5.16 8.38 1.70
C LEU A 307 5.46 8.82 0.27
N ASP A 308 6.73 9.08 -0.01
CA ASP A 308 7.18 9.84 -1.17
C ASP A 308 8.50 9.29 -1.71
N VAL A 309 8.68 9.40 -3.03
CA VAL A 309 9.97 9.16 -3.67
C VAL A 309 10.74 10.47 -3.73
N TYR A 310 11.90 10.55 -3.08
CA TYR A 310 12.72 11.76 -3.03
C TYR A 310 12.94 12.37 -4.42
N GLY A 311 12.57 13.64 -4.58
CA GLY A 311 12.67 14.37 -5.82
C GLY A 311 11.89 13.78 -7.00
N GLY A 312 10.96 12.85 -6.77
CA GLY A 312 10.30 12.13 -7.85
C GLY A 312 11.25 11.28 -8.70
N SER A 313 12.40 10.89 -8.15
CA SER A 313 13.46 10.17 -8.89
C SER A 313 12.98 8.82 -9.43
N THR A 314 13.39 8.49 -10.65
CA THR A 314 13.14 7.17 -11.27
C THR A 314 14.34 6.23 -11.16
N ALA A 315 15.43 6.65 -10.50
CA ALA A 315 16.65 5.88 -10.36
C ALA A 315 16.53 4.79 -9.28
N ASN A 316 17.27 3.69 -9.45
CA ASN A 316 17.49 2.74 -8.37
C ASN A 316 18.31 3.41 -7.25
N GLY A 317 18.00 3.08 -6.01
CA GLY A 317 18.64 3.67 -4.84
C GLY A 317 18.04 5.02 -4.40
N ALA A 318 17.05 5.56 -5.12
CA ALA A 318 16.34 6.77 -4.68
C ALA A 318 15.76 6.58 -3.28
N ALA A 319 15.87 7.60 -2.41
CA ALA A 319 15.38 7.53 -1.05
C ALA A 319 13.85 7.42 -1.00
N PHE A 320 13.36 6.50 -0.16
CA PHE A 320 11.97 6.38 0.20
C PHE A 320 11.74 7.16 1.50
N GLN A 321 10.93 8.20 1.44
CA GLN A 321 10.82 9.21 2.49
C GLN A 321 9.37 9.55 2.83
N GLN A 322 9.17 10.45 3.81
CA GLN A 322 7.93 11.19 3.99
C GLN A 322 8.08 12.63 3.49
N TYR A 323 7.01 13.18 2.92
CA TYR A 323 6.95 14.56 2.45
C TYR A 323 5.52 15.12 2.54
N ASP A 324 5.38 16.46 2.55
CA ASP A 324 4.05 17.10 2.49
C ASP A 324 3.24 16.57 1.32
N SER A 325 1.95 16.32 1.56
CA SER A 325 1.07 15.81 0.51
C SER A 325 0.90 16.86 -0.60
N ASN A 326 1.37 16.55 -1.80
CA ASN A 326 1.38 17.44 -2.96
C ASN A 326 0.59 16.88 -4.16
N GLY A 327 0.00 15.69 -4.02
CA GLY A 327 -0.83 15.06 -5.05
C GLY A 327 -0.08 14.47 -6.24
N THR A 328 1.26 14.54 -6.28
CA THR A 328 2.07 14.01 -7.38
C THR A 328 2.06 12.49 -7.43
N SER A 329 2.44 11.93 -8.58
CA SER A 329 2.59 10.49 -8.75
C SER A 329 3.72 9.87 -7.91
N ALA A 330 4.67 10.69 -7.42
CA ALA A 330 5.72 10.25 -6.50
C ALA A 330 5.16 9.82 -5.13
N GLN A 331 3.91 10.22 -4.81
CA GLN A 331 3.19 9.90 -3.59
C GLN A 331 2.04 8.90 -3.81
N GLN A 332 2.00 8.27 -4.98
CA GLN A 332 0.98 7.29 -5.33
C GLN A 332 1.61 5.90 -5.50
N TRP A 333 0.92 4.90 -4.95
CA TRP A 333 1.46 3.53 -4.81
C TRP A 333 0.46 2.51 -5.34
N THR A 334 0.86 1.72 -6.33
CA THR A 334 0.13 0.52 -6.72
C THR A 334 0.58 -0.65 -5.83
N VAL A 335 -0.36 -1.57 -5.59
CA VAL A 335 -0.11 -2.75 -4.77
C VAL A 335 -0.13 -3.99 -5.65
N ARG A 336 0.94 -4.78 -5.59
CA ARG A 336 1.03 -6.07 -6.30
C ARG A 336 0.94 -7.21 -5.31
N ASN A 337 0.06 -8.16 -5.57
CA ASN A 337 -0.13 -9.36 -4.74
C ASN A 337 0.92 -10.44 -5.10
N TYR A 338 1.52 -11.04 -4.08
CA TYR A 338 2.43 -12.19 -4.21
C TYR A 338 1.87 -13.45 -3.53
N GLY A 339 0.61 -13.43 -3.13
CA GLY A 339 -0.05 -14.52 -2.41
C GLY A 339 0.28 -14.54 -0.91
N SER A 340 -0.50 -15.31 -0.15
CA SER A 340 -0.30 -15.48 1.30
C SER A 340 -0.22 -14.15 2.08
N GLY A 341 -0.98 -13.13 1.65
CA GLY A 341 -0.99 -11.80 2.27
C GLY A 341 0.27 -10.95 2.04
N LYS A 342 1.18 -11.39 1.17
CA LYS A 342 2.39 -10.64 0.81
C LYS A 342 2.12 -9.72 -0.36
N VAL A 343 2.60 -8.48 -0.25
CA VAL A 343 2.45 -7.46 -1.28
C VAL A 343 3.76 -6.74 -1.56
N THR A 344 3.87 -6.14 -2.74
CA THR A 344 4.90 -5.15 -3.07
C THR A 344 4.22 -3.79 -3.30
N LEU A 345 4.78 -2.73 -2.73
CA LEU A 345 4.39 -1.35 -2.97
C LEU A 345 5.25 -0.79 -4.10
N ILE A 346 4.60 -0.36 -5.19
CA ILE A 346 5.27 0.14 -6.40
C ILE A 346 4.88 1.59 -6.61
N SER A 347 5.87 2.46 -6.72
CA SER A 347 5.66 3.88 -7.02
C SER A 347 5.08 4.05 -8.43
N VAL A 348 4.00 4.81 -8.54
CA VAL A 348 3.41 5.18 -9.82
C VAL A 348 4.37 6.04 -10.63
N ASN A 349 5.13 6.94 -9.98
CA ASN A 349 6.08 7.82 -10.66
C ASN A 349 7.23 7.06 -11.31
N ALA A 350 7.86 6.17 -10.54
CA ALA A 350 9.13 5.56 -10.90
C ALA A 350 9.00 4.12 -11.41
N ASN A 351 7.84 3.49 -11.28
CA ASN A 351 7.65 2.04 -11.47
C ASN A 351 8.67 1.20 -10.67
N LYS A 352 9.09 1.71 -9.51
CA LYS A 352 10.05 1.07 -8.59
C LYS A 352 9.34 0.55 -7.36
N ALA A 353 9.82 -0.55 -6.83
CA ALA A 353 9.35 -1.12 -5.58
C ALA A 353 10.07 -0.48 -4.38
N VAL A 354 9.36 -0.36 -3.27
CA VAL A 354 10.00 -0.11 -1.97
C VAL A 354 10.86 -1.33 -1.62
N ASP A 355 12.12 -1.10 -1.31
CA ASP A 355 13.16 -2.13 -1.25
C ASP A 355 14.05 -1.98 -0.01
N ILE A 356 14.50 -3.13 0.50
CA ILE A 356 15.52 -3.22 1.54
C ILE A 356 16.89 -3.32 0.87
N PRO A 357 17.78 -2.30 0.97
CA PRO A 357 19.08 -2.32 0.32
C PRO A 357 19.90 -3.57 0.65
N GLY A 358 20.40 -4.24 -0.41
CA GLY A 358 21.14 -5.49 -0.26
C GLY A 358 20.37 -6.63 0.41
N GLY A 359 19.07 -6.44 0.66
CA GLY A 359 18.24 -7.41 1.35
C GLY A 359 18.56 -7.56 2.85
N ASN A 360 19.29 -6.65 3.47
CA ASN A 360 19.68 -6.70 4.88
C ASN A 360 18.59 -6.11 5.77
N ALA A 361 17.65 -6.94 6.21
CA ALA A 361 16.53 -6.55 7.07
C ALA A 361 16.97 -6.44 8.53
N THR A 362 17.66 -5.35 8.88
CA THR A 362 18.10 -5.02 10.23
C THR A 362 17.44 -3.73 10.73
N GLN A 363 17.48 -3.51 12.04
CA GLN A 363 16.96 -2.28 12.64
C GLN A 363 17.72 -1.06 12.10
N GLN A 364 16.99 0.04 11.83
CA GLN A 364 17.47 1.30 11.25
C GLN A 364 17.92 1.21 9.77
N THR A 365 17.70 0.07 9.08
CA THR A 365 17.93 0.00 7.64
C THR A 365 17.03 1.01 6.92
N LYS A 366 17.62 1.96 6.22
CA LYS A 366 16.92 2.95 5.40
C LYS A 366 16.37 2.29 4.14
N LEU A 367 15.11 2.53 3.83
CA LEU A 367 14.47 1.97 2.64
C LEU A 367 14.76 2.82 1.41
N GLN A 368 14.76 2.17 0.26
CA GLN A 368 15.02 2.76 -1.04
C GLN A 368 13.98 2.35 -2.06
N MET A 369 14.05 2.97 -3.24
CA MET A 369 13.34 2.54 -4.43
C MET A 369 14.25 1.68 -5.30
N TYR A 370 13.76 0.54 -5.76
CA TYR A 370 14.55 -0.35 -6.64
C TYR A 370 13.67 -1.03 -7.68
N THR A 371 14.26 -1.45 -8.80
CA THR A 371 13.56 -2.20 -9.84
C THR A 371 12.86 -3.41 -9.22
N PRO A 372 11.55 -3.62 -9.49
CA PRO A 372 10.83 -4.77 -8.97
C PRO A 372 11.48 -6.09 -9.41
N ASN A 373 11.91 -6.90 -8.45
CA ASN A 373 12.61 -8.17 -8.70
C ASN A 373 11.96 -9.38 -8.02
N GLY A 374 10.84 -9.16 -7.32
CA GLY A 374 10.05 -10.22 -6.67
C GLY A 374 10.69 -10.86 -5.45
N THR A 375 11.84 -10.37 -4.99
CA THR A 375 12.54 -10.92 -3.81
C THR A 375 11.83 -10.52 -2.51
N ALA A 376 12.10 -11.24 -1.43
CA ALA A 376 11.55 -10.93 -0.10
C ALA A 376 11.99 -9.55 0.43
N ALA A 377 13.05 -8.94 -0.15
CA ALA A 377 13.48 -7.58 0.17
C ALA A 377 12.45 -6.51 -0.26
N GLN A 378 11.54 -6.87 -1.17
CA GLN A 378 10.49 -5.99 -1.70
C GLN A 378 9.08 -6.45 -1.30
N GLN A 379 8.97 -7.44 -0.41
CA GLN A 379 7.68 -8.00 -0.01
C GLN A 379 7.33 -7.57 1.43
N TRP A 380 6.09 -7.17 1.58
CA TRP A 380 5.54 -6.60 2.81
C TRP A 380 4.23 -7.29 3.17
N THR A 381 3.89 -7.31 4.45
CA THR A 381 2.53 -7.58 4.90
C THR A 381 1.93 -6.29 5.47
N ILE A 382 0.67 -6.02 5.13
CA ILE A 382 -0.07 -4.85 5.59
C ILE A 382 -1.17 -5.35 6.52
N SER A 383 -1.11 -4.92 7.79
CA SER A 383 -2.05 -5.37 8.80
C SER A 383 -2.76 -4.19 9.44
N LYS A 384 -4.09 -4.26 9.50
CA LYS A 384 -4.92 -3.29 10.22
C LYS A 384 -4.48 -3.20 11.68
N VAL A 385 -4.35 -2.00 12.20
CA VAL A 385 -4.15 -1.76 13.63
C VAL A 385 -5.51 -1.86 14.32
N SER A 386 -5.71 -2.94 15.06
CA SER A 386 -6.95 -3.15 15.82
C SER A 386 -7.11 -2.09 16.91
N THR A 387 -8.33 -1.62 17.10
CA THR A 387 -8.69 -0.78 18.24
C THR A 387 -8.62 -1.56 19.54
N PRO A 388 -8.49 -0.90 20.72
CA PRO A 388 -8.59 -1.60 22.01
C PRO A 388 -9.87 -2.42 22.13
N ARG A 389 -10.99 -1.92 21.60
CA ARG A 389 -12.27 -2.65 21.61
C ARG A 389 -12.20 -3.93 20.76
N GLU A 390 -11.76 -3.84 19.52
CA GLU A 390 -11.61 -5.00 18.62
C GLU A 390 -10.69 -6.08 19.22
N ARG A 391 -9.62 -5.67 19.92
CA ARG A 391 -8.73 -6.64 20.61
C ARG A 391 -9.41 -7.31 21.80
N MET A 392 -10.21 -6.55 22.56
CA MET A 392 -10.97 -7.11 23.69
C MET A 392 -12.07 -8.05 23.20
N ASP A 393 -12.79 -7.68 22.13
CA ASP A 393 -13.81 -8.54 21.52
C ASP A 393 -13.20 -9.87 21.03
N ALA A 394 -12.03 -9.79 20.36
CA ALA A 394 -11.29 -10.99 19.94
C ALA A 394 -10.82 -11.84 21.14
N THR A 395 -10.40 -11.21 22.24
CA THR A 395 -10.02 -11.92 23.47
C THR A 395 -11.24 -12.60 24.10
N ALA A 396 -12.37 -11.92 24.16
CA ALA A 396 -13.62 -12.50 24.69
C ALA A 396 -14.07 -13.72 23.87
N ASP A 397 -14.00 -13.61 22.53
CA ASP A 397 -14.32 -14.70 21.63
C ASP A 397 -13.38 -15.91 21.81
N LEU A 398 -12.07 -15.66 21.91
CA LEU A 398 -11.05 -16.69 22.12
C LEU A 398 -11.29 -17.49 23.41
N HIS A 399 -11.71 -16.80 24.50
CA HIS A 399 -11.86 -17.37 25.83
C HIS A 399 -13.33 -17.75 26.19
N ARG A 400 -14.26 -17.66 25.24
CA ARG A 400 -15.70 -17.90 25.48
C ARG A 400 -16.05 -19.28 26.06
N LYS A 401 -15.15 -20.25 25.90
CA LYS A 401 -15.35 -21.62 26.39
C LYS A 401 -14.60 -21.95 27.68
N ASP A 402 -13.78 -21.00 28.18
CA ASP A 402 -12.89 -21.25 29.31
C ASP A 402 -13.66 -21.48 30.61
N LEU A 403 -14.73 -20.71 30.84
CA LEU A 403 -15.62 -20.84 32.01
C LEU A 403 -17.06 -21.07 31.52
N PRO A 404 -17.59 -22.28 31.62
CA PRO A 404 -19.00 -22.56 31.23
C PRO A 404 -20.01 -21.74 32.02
N ASP A 405 -21.19 -21.53 31.42
CA ASP A 405 -22.34 -21.00 32.17
C ASP A 405 -22.65 -21.88 33.36
N GLY A 406 -22.99 -21.29 34.48
CA GLY A 406 -23.24 -22.03 35.73
C GLY A 406 -23.20 -21.13 36.95
N THR A 407 -23.39 -21.73 38.11
CA THR A 407 -23.31 -21.03 39.40
C THR A 407 -22.07 -21.48 40.17
N TYR A 408 -21.25 -20.51 40.54
CA TYR A 408 -19.95 -20.73 41.16
C TYR A 408 -19.77 -19.89 42.44
N ALA A 409 -18.89 -20.37 43.33
CA ALA A 409 -18.42 -19.63 44.48
C ALA A 409 -16.91 -19.38 44.31
N PHE A 410 -16.54 -18.25 43.70
CA PHE A 410 -15.16 -17.93 43.39
C PHE A 410 -14.32 -17.64 44.62
N GLY A 411 -13.29 -18.44 44.84
CA GLY A 411 -12.30 -18.27 45.89
C GLY A 411 -11.08 -17.54 45.38
N SER A 412 -10.46 -16.66 46.18
CA SER A 412 -9.16 -16.06 45.84
C SER A 412 -8.06 -17.11 45.88
N LYS A 413 -7.16 -17.12 44.91
CA LYS A 413 -5.97 -17.98 44.92
C LYS A 413 -4.95 -17.60 46.01
N LEU A 414 -5.09 -16.43 46.62
CA LEU A 414 -4.34 -16.08 47.84
C LEU A 414 -4.69 -17.01 48.99
N LYS A 415 -5.98 -17.32 49.16
CA LYS A 415 -6.53 -18.20 50.18
C LYS A 415 -7.92 -18.69 49.70
N THR A 416 -8.01 -19.91 49.22
CA THR A 416 -9.18 -20.44 48.51
C THR A 416 -10.46 -20.55 49.39
N SER A 417 -10.31 -20.53 50.72
CA SER A 417 -11.42 -20.44 51.65
C SER A 417 -12.10 -19.06 51.72
N MET A 418 -11.43 -18.02 51.18
CA MET A 418 -11.98 -16.66 51.06
C MET A 418 -12.73 -16.52 49.74
N LYS A 419 -14.00 -16.14 49.78
CA LYS A 419 -14.88 -16.08 48.62
C LYS A 419 -15.23 -14.65 48.25
N VAL A 420 -15.50 -14.42 46.95
CA VAL A 420 -16.11 -13.18 46.45
C VAL A 420 -17.49 -13.05 47.01
N ASP A 421 -17.73 -12.01 47.83
CA ASP A 421 -18.89 -11.86 48.71
C ASP A 421 -19.53 -10.49 48.52
N VAL A 422 -20.86 -10.44 48.44
CA VAL A 422 -21.61 -9.20 48.53
C VAL A 422 -21.75 -8.81 50.03
N ALA A 423 -21.17 -7.68 50.39
CA ALA A 423 -21.12 -7.22 51.77
C ALA A 423 -22.49 -7.20 52.44
N GLY A 424 -22.60 -7.87 53.61
CA GLY A 424 -23.82 -7.93 54.38
C GLY A 424 -24.99 -8.67 53.70
N ALA A 425 -24.72 -9.48 52.66
CA ALA A 425 -25.76 -10.08 51.82
C ALA A 425 -26.79 -9.04 51.30
N SER A 426 -26.33 -7.80 51.05
CA SER A 426 -27.19 -6.72 50.60
C SER A 426 -27.87 -7.05 49.27
N LYS A 427 -29.08 -6.51 49.08
CA LYS A 427 -29.81 -6.55 47.80
C LYS A 427 -29.86 -5.18 47.12
N SER A 428 -29.23 -4.18 47.74
CA SER A 428 -29.23 -2.82 47.21
C SER A 428 -28.22 -2.65 46.08
N ASP A 429 -28.46 -1.65 45.19
CA ASP A 429 -27.48 -1.18 44.27
C ASP A 429 -26.27 -0.59 45.01
N SER A 430 -25.14 -0.62 44.38
CA SER A 430 -23.87 -0.12 44.92
C SER A 430 -23.36 -0.82 46.17
N ALA A 431 -23.93 -1.99 46.52
CA ALA A 431 -23.37 -2.78 47.62
C ALA A 431 -21.99 -3.30 47.23
N ASN A 432 -21.05 -3.12 48.19
CA ASN A 432 -19.64 -3.43 47.95
C ASN A 432 -19.43 -4.95 47.78
N VAL A 433 -18.50 -5.29 46.87
CA VAL A 433 -18.01 -6.67 46.72
C VAL A 433 -16.61 -6.77 47.37
N ARG A 434 -16.43 -7.78 48.18
CA ARG A 434 -15.26 -7.98 49.03
C ARG A 434 -14.87 -9.46 49.10
N LEU A 435 -13.75 -9.78 49.76
CA LEU A 435 -13.46 -11.13 50.22
C LEU A 435 -14.08 -11.37 51.60
N TRP A 436 -14.66 -12.56 51.77
CA TRP A 436 -15.15 -13.03 53.06
C TRP A 436 -14.96 -14.53 53.19
N GLY A 437 -14.76 -15.01 54.42
CA GLY A 437 -14.67 -16.44 54.70
C GLY A 437 -15.84 -17.20 54.09
N GLY A 438 -15.56 -18.33 53.45
CA GLY A 438 -16.59 -19.17 52.84
C GLY A 438 -17.63 -19.63 53.86
N ASN A 439 -18.91 -19.27 53.67
CA ASN A 439 -20.03 -19.58 54.54
C ASN A 439 -21.20 -20.25 53.82
N GLY A 440 -21.06 -20.50 52.50
CA GLY A 440 -22.04 -21.21 51.69
C GLY A 440 -23.30 -20.40 51.31
N THR A 441 -23.43 -19.15 51.75
CA THR A 441 -24.61 -18.30 51.50
C THR A 441 -24.70 -17.88 50.01
N ASN A 442 -25.91 -17.46 49.60
CA ASN A 442 -26.13 -16.98 48.23
C ASN A 442 -25.39 -15.68 47.92
N ALA A 443 -24.96 -14.90 48.95
CA ALA A 443 -24.14 -13.72 48.77
C ALA A 443 -22.72 -14.02 48.19
N GLN A 444 -22.30 -15.30 48.30
CA GLN A 444 -21.01 -15.80 47.76
C GLN A 444 -21.16 -16.63 46.49
N LYS A 445 -22.37 -16.72 45.93
CA LYS A 445 -22.64 -17.47 44.72
C LYS A 445 -22.96 -16.54 43.57
N TRP A 446 -22.31 -16.80 42.46
CA TRP A 446 -22.39 -15.99 41.25
C TRP A 446 -22.82 -16.87 40.07
N LYS A 447 -23.94 -16.53 39.44
CA LYS A 447 -24.36 -17.15 38.19
C LYS A 447 -23.60 -16.48 37.03
N VAL A 448 -22.86 -17.25 36.30
CA VAL A 448 -22.12 -16.81 35.07
C VAL A 448 -23.00 -17.06 33.86
N THR A 449 -23.12 -16.04 33.00
CA THR A 449 -23.81 -16.13 31.71
C THR A 449 -22.99 -15.44 30.65
N HIS A 450 -22.88 -16.05 29.46
CA HIS A 450 -22.19 -15.46 28.31
C HIS A 450 -23.15 -14.62 27.46
N ASP A 451 -22.66 -13.56 26.88
CA ASP A 451 -23.31 -12.89 25.74
C ASP A 451 -22.85 -13.50 24.39
N GLY A 452 -23.49 -13.08 23.30
CA GLY A 452 -23.14 -13.55 21.93
C GLY A 452 -21.69 -13.28 21.49
N ASN A 453 -21.00 -12.36 22.17
CA ASN A 453 -19.62 -11.92 21.85
C ASN A 453 -18.55 -12.58 22.73
N GLY A 454 -18.95 -13.47 23.65
CA GLY A 454 -18.01 -14.18 24.53
C GLY A 454 -17.69 -13.47 25.85
N TYR A 455 -18.30 -12.33 26.15
CA TYR A 455 -18.20 -11.71 27.44
C TYR A 455 -19.10 -12.43 28.45
N VAL A 456 -18.66 -12.48 29.70
CA VAL A 456 -19.43 -13.03 30.81
C VAL A 456 -20.00 -11.94 31.70
N THR A 457 -21.20 -12.17 32.21
CA THR A 457 -21.81 -11.41 33.29
C THR A 457 -21.86 -12.29 34.53
N LEU A 458 -21.46 -11.78 35.69
CA LEU A 458 -21.51 -12.47 36.97
C LEU A 458 -22.69 -11.92 37.75
N ILE A 459 -23.72 -12.72 37.95
CA ILE A 459 -25.00 -12.33 38.56
C ILE A 459 -25.03 -12.91 40.01
N SER A 460 -25.17 -12.05 41.01
CA SER A 460 -25.32 -12.48 42.41
C SER A 460 -26.60 -13.31 42.58
N VAL A 461 -26.47 -14.51 43.06
CA VAL A 461 -27.61 -15.39 43.37
C VAL A 461 -28.49 -14.80 44.48
N ASN A 462 -27.91 -13.99 45.38
CA ASN A 462 -28.64 -13.35 46.47
C ASN A 462 -29.59 -12.24 46.03
N SER A 463 -29.14 -11.41 45.08
CA SER A 463 -29.82 -10.15 44.71
C SER A 463 -30.37 -10.12 43.30
N GLY A 464 -29.85 -10.99 42.40
CA GLY A 464 -30.09 -10.89 40.96
C GLY A 464 -29.31 -9.73 40.27
N LYS A 465 -28.55 -8.97 41.03
CA LYS A 465 -27.71 -7.87 40.49
C LYS A 465 -26.39 -8.40 39.96
N VAL A 466 -25.74 -7.60 39.12
CA VAL A 466 -24.52 -8.03 38.41
C VAL A 466 -23.27 -7.40 39.02
N LEU A 467 -22.13 -8.09 38.88
CA LEU A 467 -20.81 -7.57 39.24
C LEU A 467 -20.47 -6.38 38.35
N ASP A 468 -20.21 -5.23 38.94
CA ASP A 468 -20.13 -3.94 38.27
C ASP A 468 -18.91 -3.13 38.75
N VAL A 469 -18.24 -2.45 37.85
CA VAL A 469 -17.17 -1.50 38.19
C VAL A 469 -17.79 -0.13 38.41
N TYR A 470 -17.73 0.36 39.67
CA TYR A 470 -18.32 1.65 40.06
C TYR A 470 -17.90 2.80 39.11
N GLY A 471 -18.92 3.51 38.61
CA GLY A 471 -18.71 4.66 37.71
C GLY A 471 -18.02 4.32 36.39
N ALA A 472 -17.97 3.05 35.99
CA ALA A 472 -17.21 2.60 34.82
C ALA A 472 -15.74 3.08 34.82
N SER A 473 -15.15 3.24 36.01
CA SER A 473 -13.78 3.75 36.17
C SER A 473 -12.74 2.73 35.75
N THR A 474 -11.75 3.13 34.96
CA THR A 474 -10.59 2.31 34.58
C THR A 474 -9.34 2.55 35.44
N ALA A 475 -9.48 3.37 36.49
CA ALA A 475 -8.36 3.65 37.40
C ALA A 475 -8.00 2.40 38.23
N ASN A 476 -6.72 2.27 38.60
CA ASN A 476 -6.32 1.29 39.60
C ASN A 476 -6.99 1.61 40.95
N GLY A 477 -7.53 0.60 41.60
CA GLY A 477 -8.27 0.77 42.85
C GLY A 477 -9.76 1.12 42.66
N ALA A 478 -10.25 1.19 41.41
CA ALA A 478 -11.68 1.42 41.17
C ALA A 478 -12.51 0.31 41.85
N ASN A 479 -13.51 0.70 42.64
CA ASN A 479 -14.30 -0.20 43.41
C ASN A 479 -15.15 -1.14 42.54
N VAL A 480 -15.29 -2.40 42.98
CA VAL A 480 -16.20 -3.36 42.37
C VAL A 480 -17.39 -3.56 43.32
N GLN A 481 -18.56 -3.46 42.78
CA GLN A 481 -19.85 -3.49 43.47
C GLN A 481 -20.82 -4.46 42.80
N GLN A 482 -21.99 -4.62 43.35
CA GLN A 482 -23.14 -5.12 42.59
C GLN A 482 -24.03 -3.95 42.16
N TYR A 483 -24.63 -4.07 40.97
CA TYR A 483 -25.57 -3.06 40.47
C TYR A 483 -26.65 -3.71 39.61
N VAL A 484 -27.79 -3.01 39.42
CA VAL A 484 -28.82 -3.48 38.50
C VAL A 484 -28.22 -3.63 37.09
N SER A 485 -28.59 -4.69 36.37
CA SER A 485 -28.11 -4.94 35.02
C SER A 485 -28.52 -3.80 34.08
N ASN A 486 -27.54 -3.15 33.44
CA ASN A 486 -27.73 -2.08 32.46
C ASN A 486 -26.99 -2.36 31.13
N ASN A 487 -26.43 -3.55 31.00
CA ASN A 487 -25.75 -4.06 29.82
C ASN A 487 -24.53 -3.22 29.35
N THR A 488 -23.96 -2.39 30.22
CA THR A 488 -22.75 -1.62 29.94
C THR A 488 -21.49 -2.49 30.05
N TYR A 489 -20.37 -2.00 29.52
CA TYR A 489 -19.07 -2.69 29.64
C TYR A 489 -18.53 -2.73 31.08
N ALA A 490 -19.05 -1.90 31.99
CA ALA A 490 -18.73 -1.97 33.41
C ALA A 490 -19.16 -3.29 34.06
N GLN A 491 -20.12 -3.97 33.43
CA GLN A 491 -20.73 -5.22 33.92
C GLN A 491 -20.32 -6.45 33.12
N LYS A 492 -19.46 -6.30 32.14
CA LYS A 492 -18.95 -7.35 31.27
C LYS A 492 -17.50 -7.70 31.57
N TRP A 493 -17.22 -8.98 31.60
CA TRP A 493 -15.90 -9.51 31.93
C TRP A 493 -15.48 -10.55 30.90
N ILE A 494 -14.18 -10.77 30.77
CA ILE A 494 -13.62 -11.89 30.02
C ILE A 494 -13.06 -12.87 31.06
N ALA A 495 -13.56 -14.10 31.08
CA ALA A 495 -13.09 -15.15 31.98
C ALA A 495 -11.97 -15.94 31.31
N ILE A 496 -10.73 -15.65 31.66
CA ILE A 496 -9.51 -16.25 31.06
C ILE A 496 -9.06 -17.40 31.99
N LYS A 497 -9.01 -18.64 31.48
CA LYS A 497 -8.47 -19.78 32.20
C LYS A 497 -6.95 -19.78 32.15
N ASN A 498 -6.30 -19.70 33.30
CA ASN A 498 -4.86 -19.76 33.42
C ASN A 498 -4.35 -21.23 33.33
N SER A 499 -3.04 -21.38 33.01
CA SER A 499 -2.39 -22.69 32.92
C SER A 499 -2.43 -23.49 34.23
N ASP A 500 -2.58 -22.81 35.39
CA ASP A 500 -2.69 -23.41 36.72
C ASP A 500 -4.13 -23.78 37.12
N GLY A 501 -5.09 -23.69 36.19
CA GLY A 501 -6.49 -24.00 36.36
C GLY A 501 -7.32 -22.90 37.04
N SER A 502 -6.71 -21.82 37.51
CA SER A 502 -7.41 -20.62 38.01
C SER A 502 -7.97 -19.77 36.86
N TYR A 503 -8.77 -18.77 37.22
CA TYR A 503 -9.35 -17.82 36.28
C TYR A 503 -8.88 -16.39 36.57
N THR A 504 -8.64 -15.61 35.53
CA THR A 504 -8.51 -14.16 35.60
C THR A 504 -9.74 -13.54 34.97
N PHE A 505 -10.42 -12.62 35.65
CA PHE A 505 -11.54 -11.85 35.10
C PHE A 505 -11.05 -10.51 34.62
N GLN A 506 -10.87 -10.36 33.31
CA GLN A 506 -10.53 -9.10 32.69
C GLN A 506 -11.79 -8.26 32.46
N SER A 507 -11.76 -6.99 32.86
CA SER A 507 -12.88 -6.08 32.63
C SER A 507 -13.00 -5.73 31.14
N ALA A 508 -14.21 -5.66 30.64
CA ALA A 508 -14.50 -5.17 29.29
C ALA A 508 -14.38 -3.64 29.13
N LEU A 509 -14.09 -2.91 30.21
CA LEU A 509 -13.87 -1.45 30.17
C LEU A 509 -12.54 -1.08 29.53
N ALA A 510 -11.47 -1.82 29.84
CA ALA A 510 -10.12 -1.51 29.34
C ALA A 510 -9.25 -2.76 29.29
N GLU A 511 -8.32 -2.79 28.31
CA GLU A 511 -7.28 -3.81 28.25
C GLU A 511 -6.42 -3.78 29.51
N ASN A 512 -5.92 -4.94 29.90
CA ASN A 512 -5.03 -5.11 31.07
C ASN A 512 -5.62 -4.64 32.41
N LYS A 513 -6.94 -4.55 32.56
CA LYS A 513 -7.63 -4.30 33.82
C LYS A 513 -8.39 -5.55 34.26
N VAL A 514 -8.09 -6.01 35.46
CA VAL A 514 -8.61 -7.28 35.97
C VAL A 514 -9.20 -7.15 37.38
N LEU A 515 -10.03 -8.09 37.75
CA LEU A 515 -10.58 -8.22 39.09
C LEU A 515 -9.45 -8.59 40.06
N ASP A 516 -9.28 -7.83 41.13
CA ASP A 516 -8.11 -7.86 42.01
C ASP A 516 -8.53 -7.73 43.47
N VAL A 517 -7.79 -8.39 44.34
CA VAL A 517 -7.93 -8.22 45.81
C VAL A 517 -7.01 -7.13 46.28
N SER A 518 -7.57 -6.03 46.78
CA SER A 518 -6.81 -4.87 47.24
C SER A 518 -5.72 -5.25 48.26
N GLY A 519 -4.49 -4.81 47.99
CA GLY A 519 -3.34 -5.08 48.85
C GLY A 519 -3.01 -6.57 49.04
N ALA A 520 -3.53 -7.47 48.18
CA ALA A 520 -3.40 -8.92 48.33
C ALA A 520 -3.83 -9.42 49.73
N SER A 521 -4.76 -8.73 50.37
CA SER A 521 -5.24 -9.06 51.73
C SER A 521 -6.12 -10.30 51.73
N THR A 522 -5.92 -11.20 52.69
CA THR A 522 -6.76 -12.38 52.92
C THR A 522 -7.68 -12.21 54.14
N ALA A 523 -7.84 -11.01 54.68
CA ALA A 523 -8.71 -10.70 55.80
C ALA A 523 -10.18 -10.63 55.36
N ASN A 524 -11.08 -10.94 56.24
CA ASN A 524 -12.51 -10.67 56.05
C ASN A 524 -12.74 -9.18 55.79
N GLY A 525 -13.46 -8.85 54.72
CA GLY A 525 -13.75 -7.48 54.33
C GLY A 525 -12.71 -6.87 53.36
N ALA A 526 -11.66 -7.62 53.00
CA ALA A 526 -10.69 -7.12 51.98
C ALA A 526 -11.44 -6.75 50.69
N ASN A 527 -11.19 -5.54 50.23
CA ASN A 527 -11.91 -5.00 49.08
C ASN A 527 -11.55 -5.72 47.76
N VAL A 528 -12.53 -5.93 46.91
CA VAL A 528 -12.33 -6.36 45.51
C VAL A 528 -12.40 -5.12 44.62
N GLN A 529 -11.43 -4.96 43.80
CA GLN A 529 -11.23 -3.76 42.99
C GLN A 529 -10.87 -4.10 41.56
N LEU A 530 -10.84 -3.10 40.68
CA LEU A 530 -10.21 -3.16 39.37
C LEU A 530 -8.73 -2.74 39.50
N TYR A 531 -7.82 -3.52 38.93
CA TYR A 531 -6.40 -3.17 38.95
C TYR A 531 -5.68 -3.59 37.66
N SER A 532 -4.52 -2.98 37.38
CA SER A 532 -3.70 -3.40 36.23
C SER A 532 -3.26 -4.85 36.40
N ALA A 533 -3.35 -5.63 35.33
CA ALA A 533 -2.92 -7.02 35.33
C ALA A 533 -1.44 -7.14 35.66
N ASN A 534 -1.09 -7.90 36.68
CA ASN A 534 0.27 -8.15 37.14
C ASN A 534 0.57 -9.64 37.37
N GLY A 535 -0.39 -10.52 37.11
CA GLY A 535 -0.26 -11.97 37.19
C GLY A 535 -0.16 -12.58 38.58
N THR A 536 -0.30 -11.78 39.64
CA THR A 536 -0.23 -12.26 41.03
C THR A 536 -1.44 -13.07 41.44
N ASN A 537 -1.34 -13.81 42.54
CA ASN A 537 -2.47 -14.60 43.07
C ASN A 537 -3.66 -13.74 43.55
N ALA A 538 -3.44 -12.42 43.78
CA ALA A 538 -4.51 -11.47 44.08
C ALA A 538 -5.52 -11.31 42.93
N GLN A 539 -5.09 -11.64 41.70
CA GLN A 539 -5.85 -11.51 40.45
C GLN A 539 -6.35 -12.87 39.90
N LYS A 540 -6.16 -13.94 40.67
CA LYS A 540 -6.50 -15.30 40.26
C LYS A 540 -7.61 -15.86 41.15
N TRP A 541 -8.57 -16.50 40.49
CA TRP A 541 -9.80 -16.99 41.12
C TRP A 541 -9.98 -18.48 40.85
N VAL A 542 -10.43 -19.22 41.84
CA VAL A 542 -10.73 -20.64 41.74
C VAL A 542 -12.24 -20.86 41.93
N LYS A 543 -12.85 -21.74 41.14
CA LYS A 543 -14.25 -22.09 41.22
C LYS A 543 -14.52 -23.26 42.18
#